data_f773187eb72544a6ece8d7ef4322c604
#
_entry.id   f773187eb72544a6ece8d7ef4322c604
#
_cell.length_a   1.000
_cell.length_b   1.000
_cell.length_c   1.000
_cell.angle_alpha   90.00
_cell.angle_beta   90.00
_cell.angle_gamma   90.00
#
_symmetry.space_group_name_H-M   'P 1'
#
loop_
_entity.id
_entity.type
_entity.pdbx_description
1 polymer ?
#
loop_
_entity_poly.entity_id
_entity_poly.type
_entity_poly.pdbx_seq_one_letter_code
_entity_poly.pdbx_strand_id
1 'polypeptide(L)'
;STPDTSFGFSKKLATENLHISIKTKDFEGGKMINLIISQRDGGNINKKIKIDGEIIDAFTADLNGDGKDEVYIFNQGEGSGSYGNLYGYQAETSGLDSISMGDLPAQYRDKYMGHDSFAIDGKQLLRFIPLYNEIDPTCCPTGGKATIKYKLANVKGKLVLVAEQK
;
A
#
# COMPACT_ATOMS: atom_id res chain seq x y z
N SER A 1 8.73 -29.11 -17.02
CA SER A 1 8.97 -27.93 -16.20
C SER A 1 8.33 -28.13 -14.84
N THR A 2 9.10 -27.96 -13.81
CA THR A 2 8.54 -27.95 -12.47
C THR A 2 7.57 -26.79 -12.36
N PRO A 3 6.35 -27.04 -11.88
CA PRO A 3 5.46 -25.91 -11.63
C PRO A 3 6.14 -24.95 -10.69
N ASP A 4 6.07 -23.70 -11.02
CA ASP A 4 6.61 -22.65 -10.15
C ASP A 4 5.83 -22.71 -8.84
N THR A 5 6.46 -23.26 -7.81
CA THR A 5 5.86 -23.38 -6.50
C THR A 5 6.05 -22.12 -5.65
N SER A 6 6.71 -21.10 -6.20
CA SER A 6 6.76 -19.80 -5.53
C SER A 6 5.40 -19.17 -5.70
N PHE A 7 4.53 -19.37 -4.71
CA PHE A 7 3.23 -18.72 -4.65
C PHE A 7 3.43 -17.24 -4.36
N GLY A 8 3.95 -16.53 -5.38
CA GLY A 8 4.05 -15.10 -5.30
C GLY A 8 2.71 -14.46 -5.63
N PHE A 9 2.51 -13.26 -5.14
CA PHE A 9 1.37 -12.45 -5.53
C PHE A 9 1.52 -12.07 -7.00
N SER A 10 0.42 -12.14 -7.74
CA SER A 10 0.39 -11.69 -9.14
C SER A 10 -0.97 -11.06 -9.40
N LYS A 11 -0.97 -9.82 -9.85
CA LYS A 11 -2.21 -9.11 -10.15
C LYS A 11 -2.00 -8.17 -11.33
N LYS A 12 -2.99 -8.11 -12.19
CA LYS A 12 -3.03 -7.14 -13.30
C LYS A 12 -4.17 -6.17 -13.04
N LEU A 13 -3.88 -4.90 -13.18
CA LEU A 13 -4.86 -3.82 -13.03
C LEU A 13 -4.88 -3.03 -14.32
N ALA A 14 -6.05 -2.53 -14.66
CA ALA A 14 -6.21 -1.69 -15.85
C ALA A 14 -7.09 -0.50 -15.51
N THR A 15 -6.67 0.67 -15.98
CA THR A 15 -7.48 1.87 -15.99
C THR A 15 -7.63 2.33 -17.43
N GLU A 16 -8.30 3.44 -17.66
CA GLU A 16 -8.45 3.98 -19.02
C GLU A 16 -7.08 4.23 -19.68
N ASN A 17 -6.08 4.65 -18.90
CA ASN A 17 -4.79 5.08 -19.42
C ASN A 17 -3.62 4.19 -19.03
N LEU A 18 -3.82 3.22 -18.15
CA LEU A 18 -2.73 2.41 -17.59
C LEU A 18 -3.05 0.92 -17.62
N HIS A 19 -2.02 0.14 -17.94
CA HIS A 19 -2.01 -1.30 -17.69
C HIS A 19 -0.90 -1.58 -16.70
N ILE A 20 -1.25 -2.22 -15.58
CA ILE A 20 -0.34 -2.40 -14.46
C ILE A 20 -0.19 -3.89 -14.19
N SER A 21 1.04 -4.34 -14.08
CA SER A 21 1.37 -5.72 -13.70
C SER A 21 2.19 -5.68 -12.42
N ILE A 22 1.72 -6.41 -11.41
CA ILE A 22 2.40 -6.51 -10.12
C ILE A 22 2.67 -7.97 -9.86
N LYS A 23 3.95 -8.33 -9.76
CA LYS A 23 4.38 -9.70 -9.49
C LYS A 23 5.44 -9.71 -8.43
N THR A 24 5.35 -10.65 -7.51
CA THR A 24 6.42 -10.86 -6.54
C THR A 24 7.36 -11.95 -7.03
N LYS A 25 8.61 -11.82 -6.65
CA LYS A 25 9.65 -12.81 -6.92
C LYS A 25 10.51 -12.97 -5.68
N ASP A 26 10.76 -14.22 -5.32
CA ASP A 26 11.69 -14.50 -4.24
C ASP A 26 13.13 -14.35 -4.74
N PHE A 27 13.99 -13.82 -3.89
CA PHE A 27 15.40 -13.74 -4.16
C PHE A 27 16.16 -14.00 -2.86
N GLU A 28 17.47 -14.20 -2.98
CA GLU A 28 18.30 -14.40 -1.80
C GLU A 28 18.21 -13.14 -0.92
N GLY A 29 17.61 -13.29 0.27
CA GLY A 29 17.42 -12.20 1.21
C GLY A 29 16.02 -11.63 1.30
N GLY A 30 15.02 -12.21 0.59
CA GLY A 30 13.63 -11.78 0.75
C GLY A 30 12.79 -11.83 -0.51
N LYS A 31 11.85 -10.91 -0.60
CA LYS A 31 10.92 -10.80 -1.72
C LYS A 31 11.08 -9.46 -2.42
N MET A 32 10.82 -9.48 -3.71
CA MET A 32 10.85 -8.28 -4.53
C MET A 32 9.57 -8.18 -5.35
N ILE A 33 8.99 -6.97 -5.39
CA ILE A 33 7.89 -6.68 -6.30
C ILE A 33 8.48 -6.21 -7.62
N ASN A 34 8.01 -6.78 -8.71
CA ASN A 34 8.25 -6.23 -10.04
C ASN A 34 6.98 -5.51 -10.48
N LEU A 35 7.05 -4.20 -10.52
CA LEU A 35 5.94 -3.33 -10.90
C LEU A 35 6.19 -2.81 -12.31
N ILE A 36 5.30 -3.16 -13.23
CA ILE A 36 5.37 -2.71 -14.62
C ILE A 36 4.11 -1.90 -14.92
N ILE A 37 4.31 -0.67 -15.34
CA ILE A 37 3.20 0.22 -15.74
C ILE A 37 3.38 0.59 -17.19
N SER A 38 2.39 0.24 -18.01
CA SER A 38 2.33 0.61 -19.42
C SER A 38 1.35 1.76 -19.56
N GLN A 39 1.82 2.89 -20.06
CA GLN A 39 1.00 4.09 -20.25
C GLN A 39 0.48 4.13 -21.68
N ARG A 40 -0.79 4.50 -21.85
CA ARG A 40 -1.43 4.58 -23.16
C ARG A 40 -0.69 5.53 -24.10
N ASP A 41 -0.30 6.69 -23.60
CA ASP A 41 0.35 7.73 -24.39
C ASP A 41 1.81 7.95 -24.02
N GLY A 42 2.43 6.95 -23.40
CA GLY A 42 3.80 7.06 -22.92
C GLY A 42 4.55 5.75 -22.95
N GLY A 43 5.71 5.76 -22.31
CA GLY A 43 6.55 4.59 -22.23
C GLY A 43 6.13 3.64 -21.11
N ASN A 44 6.81 2.51 -21.08
CA ASN A 44 6.66 1.56 -20.00
C ASN A 44 7.59 1.92 -18.84
N ILE A 45 7.08 1.77 -17.61
CA ILE A 45 7.86 1.99 -16.41
C ILE A 45 8.01 0.65 -15.72
N ASN A 46 9.23 0.30 -15.34
CA ASN A 46 9.52 -0.93 -14.63
C ASN A 46 10.24 -0.55 -13.33
N LYS A 47 9.66 -0.93 -12.19
CA LYS A 47 10.25 -0.65 -10.89
C LYS A 47 10.31 -1.91 -10.06
N LYS A 48 11.46 -2.14 -9.45
CA LYS A 48 11.65 -3.24 -8.52
C LYS A 48 11.64 -2.70 -7.09
N ILE A 49 10.82 -3.31 -6.24
CA ILE A 49 10.63 -2.85 -4.87
C ILE A 49 10.90 -4.02 -3.94
N LYS A 50 11.85 -3.81 -3.05
CA LYS A 50 12.18 -4.81 -2.03
C LYS A 50 11.14 -4.71 -0.92
N ILE A 51 10.56 -5.86 -0.53
CA ILE A 51 9.54 -5.89 0.51
C ILE A 51 9.87 -6.89 1.60
N ASP A 52 9.31 -6.66 2.77
CA ASP A 52 9.28 -7.60 3.88
C ASP A 52 7.86 -8.15 4.00
N GLY A 53 7.74 -9.48 4.18
CA GLY A 53 6.44 -10.11 4.34
C GLY A 53 5.73 -10.42 3.03
N GLU A 54 4.42 -10.38 3.07
CA GLU A 54 3.58 -10.79 1.95
C GLU A 54 2.73 -9.64 1.42
N ILE A 55 2.48 -9.64 0.10
CA ILE A 55 1.52 -8.73 -0.51
C ILE A 55 0.11 -9.25 -0.17
N ILE A 56 -0.73 -8.36 0.33
CA ILE A 56 -2.11 -8.68 0.64
C ILE A 56 -3.02 -8.32 -0.53
N ASP A 57 -2.84 -7.12 -1.10
CA ASP A 57 -3.63 -6.70 -2.25
C ASP A 57 -2.97 -5.50 -2.93
N ALA A 58 -3.51 -5.14 -4.09
CA ALA A 58 -3.12 -3.95 -4.81
C ALA A 58 -4.34 -3.37 -5.51
N PHE A 59 -4.39 -2.06 -5.64
CA PHE A 59 -5.52 -1.39 -6.26
C PHE A 59 -5.08 -0.06 -6.88
N THR A 60 -5.95 0.49 -7.72
CA THR A 60 -5.75 1.80 -8.33
C THR A 60 -6.83 2.75 -7.85
N ALA A 61 -6.48 4.03 -7.74
CA ALA A 61 -7.43 5.07 -7.41
C ALA A 61 -6.84 6.42 -7.80
N ASP A 62 -7.72 7.40 -8.05
CA ASP A 62 -7.32 8.79 -8.25
C ASP A 62 -7.74 9.57 -6.99
N LEU A 63 -6.91 9.55 -5.97
CA LEU A 63 -7.25 10.12 -4.67
C LEU A 63 -7.09 11.64 -4.62
N ASN A 64 -6.25 12.22 -5.46
CA ASN A 64 -6.08 13.66 -5.51
C ASN A 64 -6.94 14.37 -6.56
N GLY A 65 -7.67 13.59 -7.36
CA GLY A 65 -8.60 14.16 -8.33
C GLY A 65 -7.96 14.81 -9.54
N ASP A 66 -6.71 14.48 -9.84
CA ASP A 66 -5.97 15.10 -10.96
C ASP A 66 -6.19 14.43 -12.30
N GLY A 67 -7.02 13.39 -12.34
CA GLY A 67 -7.28 12.63 -13.56
C GLY A 67 -6.28 11.53 -13.85
N LYS A 68 -5.27 11.38 -13.01
CA LYS A 68 -4.26 10.32 -13.13
C LYS A 68 -4.43 9.34 -12.00
N ASP A 69 -4.53 8.05 -12.33
CA ASP A 69 -4.68 7.02 -11.31
C ASP A 69 -3.34 6.72 -10.65
N GLU A 70 -3.36 6.59 -9.33
CA GLU A 70 -2.24 6.07 -8.56
C GLU A 70 -2.37 4.57 -8.41
N VAL A 71 -1.28 3.87 -8.17
CA VAL A 71 -1.28 2.45 -7.81
C VAL A 71 -0.83 2.30 -6.36
N TYR A 72 -1.54 1.48 -5.62
CA TYR A 72 -1.26 1.21 -4.21
C TYR A 72 -1.08 -0.28 -4.01
N ILE A 73 0.00 -0.64 -3.35
CA ILE A 73 0.35 -2.03 -3.04
C ILE A 73 0.43 -2.15 -1.53
N PHE A 74 -0.38 -3.04 -0.99
CA PHE A 74 -0.50 -3.22 0.45
C PHE A 74 0.13 -4.55 0.85
N ASN A 75 1.07 -4.51 1.81
CA ASN A 75 1.71 -5.71 2.33
C ASN A 75 1.65 -5.76 3.86
N GLN A 76 1.80 -6.96 4.39
CA GLN A 76 1.95 -7.17 5.82
C GLN A 76 3.34 -7.76 6.08
N GLY A 77 4.07 -7.18 7.01
CA GLY A 77 5.38 -7.65 7.39
C GLY A 77 5.34 -8.98 8.11
N GLU A 78 6.46 -9.69 8.07
CA GLU A 78 6.63 -10.91 8.86
C GLU A 78 6.89 -10.54 10.31
N GLY A 79 6.51 -11.43 11.22
CA GLY A 79 6.72 -11.24 12.64
C GLY A 79 5.43 -11.14 13.41
N SER A 80 5.55 -10.95 14.70
CA SER A 80 4.43 -11.01 15.63
C SER A 80 3.43 -9.87 15.50
N GLY A 81 3.85 -8.75 14.91
CA GLY A 81 3.00 -7.58 14.78
C GLY A 81 2.19 -7.52 13.50
N SER A 82 2.60 -8.23 12.45
CA SER A 82 1.97 -8.16 11.12
C SER A 82 1.63 -6.73 10.70
N TYR A 83 2.62 -5.85 10.80
CA TYR A 83 2.42 -4.42 10.49
C TYR A 83 2.15 -4.22 9.01
N GLY A 84 1.06 -3.54 8.70
CA GLY A 84 0.71 -3.22 7.33
C GLY A 84 1.51 -2.05 6.80
N ASN A 85 2.00 -2.18 5.56
CA ASN A 85 2.66 -1.12 4.84
C ASN A 85 1.98 -0.88 3.51
N LEU A 86 2.05 0.34 3.03
CA LEU A 86 1.46 0.72 1.76
C LEU A 86 2.52 1.37 0.89
N TYR A 87 2.68 0.86 -0.32
CA TYR A 87 3.52 1.46 -1.33
C TYR A 87 2.62 2.10 -2.37
N GLY A 88 2.73 3.41 -2.54
CA GLY A 88 1.93 4.12 -3.52
C GLY A 88 2.81 4.79 -4.56
N TYR A 89 2.33 4.82 -5.80
CA TYR A 89 3.06 5.43 -6.91
C TYR A 89 2.09 6.09 -7.87
N GLN A 90 2.50 7.24 -8.39
CA GLN A 90 1.81 7.89 -9.50
C GLN A 90 2.73 7.89 -10.72
N ALA A 91 2.22 7.43 -11.84
CA ALA A 91 2.99 7.41 -13.09
C ALA A 91 3.03 8.81 -13.69
N GLU A 92 4.23 9.27 -14.02
CA GLU A 92 4.46 10.52 -14.71
C GLU A 92 5.18 10.24 -16.03
N THR A 93 5.24 11.22 -16.92
CA THR A 93 5.93 11.04 -18.19
C THR A 93 7.42 10.74 -18.01
N SER A 94 8.00 11.22 -16.92
CA SER A 94 9.43 11.05 -16.63
C SER A 94 9.74 9.91 -15.67
N GLY A 95 8.73 9.17 -15.18
CA GLY A 95 8.95 8.06 -14.25
C GLY A 95 7.83 7.90 -13.26
N LEU A 96 8.16 7.41 -12.07
CA LEU A 96 7.20 7.22 -10.99
C LEU A 96 7.48 8.17 -9.85
N ASP A 97 6.43 8.85 -9.39
CA ASP A 97 6.46 9.59 -8.14
C ASP A 97 5.98 8.68 -7.02
N SER A 98 6.79 8.51 -5.99
CA SER A 98 6.39 7.72 -4.83
C SER A 98 5.45 8.52 -3.93
N ILE A 99 4.53 7.78 -3.32
CA ILE A 99 3.56 8.34 -2.39
C ILE A 99 3.91 7.80 -1.01
N SER A 100 4.18 8.69 -0.06
CA SER A 100 4.46 8.28 1.31
C SER A 100 3.20 8.35 2.14
N MET A 101 3.15 7.54 3.20
CA MET A 101 2.07 7.59 4.17
C MET A 101 2.52 8.43 5.36
N GLY A 102 1.70 9.40 5.74
CA GLY A 102 1.97 10.19 6.91
C GLY A 102 1.89 9.39 8.20
N ASP A 103 2.33 9.99 9.28
CA ASP A 103 2.33 9.33 10.58
C ASP A 103 0.93 8.95 11.05
N LEU A 104 0.86 7.86 11.80
CA LEU A 104 -0.37 7.47 12.47
C LEU A 104 -0.78 8.57 13.45
N PRO A 105 -2.08 8.96 13.52
CA PRO A 105 -2.51 9.95 14.49
C PRO A 105 -2.10 9.57 15.91
N ALA A 106 -1.65 10.56 16.68
CA ALA A 106 -1.05 10.35 18.00
C ALA A 106 -1.96 9.57 18.96
N GLN A 107 -3.27 9.77 18.85
CA GLN A 107 -4.25 9.11 19.69
C GLN A 107 -4.28 7.59 19.58
N TYR A 108 -3.75 7.04 18.47
CA TYR A 108 -3.75 5.61 18.23
C TYR A 108 -2.39 4.96 18.41
N ARG A 109 -1.32 5.74 18.56
CA ARG A 109 0.05 5.21 18.59
C ARG A 109 0.29 4.18 19.69
N ASP A 110 -0.22 4.45 20.88
CA ASP A 110 -0.01 3.57 22.03
C ASP A 110 -0.79 2.26 21.93
N LYS A 111 -1.81 2.22 21.08
CA LYS A 111 -2.69 1.05 20.94
C LYS A 111 -2.48 0.30 19.64
N TYR A 112 -1.55 0.76 18.80
CA TYR A 112 -1.28 0.18 17.51
C TYR A 112 -0.23 -0.91 17.62
N MET A 113 -0.60 -2.13 17.21
CA MET A 113 0.31 -3.27 17.18
C MET A 113 0.20 -4.04 15.87
N GLY A 114 -0.08 -3.35 14.78
CA GLY A 114 -0.19 -3.96 13.48
C GLY A 114 -1.57 -4.53 13.20
N HIS A 115 -1.63 -5.51 12.32
CA HIS A 115 -2.86 -6.16 11.83
C HIS A 115 -3.79 -5.20 11.10
N ASP A 116 -3.23 -4.12 10.56
CA ASP A 116 -4.00 -3.15 9.80
C ASP A 116 -4.37 -3.68 8.42
N SER A 117 -5.46 -3.13 7.89
CA SER A 117 -5.91 -3.37 6.54
C SER A 117 -6.29 -2.05 5.88
N PHE A 118 -6.37 -2.06 4.55
CA PHE A 118 -6.61 -0.86 3.76
C PHE A 118 -7.72 -1.08 2.75
N ALA A 119 -8.45 -0.02 2.45
CA ALA A 119 -9.48 -0.04 1.41
C ALA A 119 -9.59 1.36 0.79
N ILE A 120 -10.21 1.42 -0.37
CA ILE A 120 -10.51 2.70 -1.04
C ILE A 120 -12.01 2.95 -0.93
N ASP A 121 -12.35 4.17 -0.54
CA ASP A 121 -13.74 4.65 -0.54
C ASP A 121 -13.78 6.02 -1.22
N GLY A 122 -14.25 6.04 -2.47
CA GLY A 122 -14.26 7.26 -3.26
C GLY A 122 -12.86 7.81 -3.47
N LYS A 123 -12.61 9.00 -2.94
CA LYS A 123 -11.29 9.66 -3.04
C LYS A 123 -10.52 9.60 -1.73
N GLN A 124 -10.85 8.64 -0.89
CA GLN A 124 -10.17 8.47 0.40
C GLN A 124 -9.59 7.07 0.51
N LEU A 125 -8.44 6.99 1.14
CA LEU A 125 -7.87 5.71 1.59
C LEU A 125 -8.33 5.49 3.02
N LEU A 126 -8.87 4.32 3.29
CA LEU A 126 -9.26 3.92 4.63
C LEU A 126 -8.21 2.96 5.18
N ARG A 127 -7.82 3.18 6.41
CA ARG A 127 -6.94 2.27 7.15
C ARG A 127 -7.69 1.81 8.39
N PHE A 128 -7.80 0.51 8.54
CA PHE A 128 -8.48 -0.11 9.68
C PHE A 128 -7.44 -0.70 10.60
N ILE A 129 -7.46 -0.31 11.87
CA ILE A 129 -6.51 -0.84 12.85
C ILE A 129 -7.26 -1.41 14.06
N PRO A 130 -6.95 -2.65 14.46
CA PRO A 130 -7.42 -3.13 15.76
C PRO A 130 -6.66 -2.41 16.86
N LEU A 131 -7.35 -2.11 17.94
CA LEU A 131 -6.77 -1.38 19.06
C LEU A 131 -6.48 -2.34 20.20
N TYR A 132 -5.27 -2.26 20.72
CA TYR A 132 -4.78 -3.11 21.80
C TYR A 132 -4.79 -2.36 23.12
N ASN A 133 -5.33 -2.99 24.15
CA ASN A 133 -5.17 -2.53 25.52
C ASN A 133 -3.86 -3.10 26.09
N GLU A 134 -3.39 -2.54 27.21
CA GLU A 134 -2.06 -2.83 27.74
C GLU A 134 -1.77 -4.32 27.96
N ILE A 135 -2.80 -5.09 28.34
CA ILE A 135 -2.62 -6.51 28.68
C ILE A 135 -3.06 -7.46 27.59
N ASP A 136 -3.45 -6.92 26.43
CA ASP A 136 -3.96 -7.79 25.35
C ASP A 136 -2.83 -8.62 24.74
N PRO A 137 -3.07 -9.93 24.52
CA PRO A 137 -2.12 -10.74 23.74
C PRO A 137 -2.15 -10.35 22.27
N THR A 138 -1.09 -10.65 21.55
CA THR A 138 -0.92 -10.27 20.14
C THR A 138 -2.06 -10.77 19.24
N CYS A 139 -2.63 -11.93 19.57
CA CYS A 139 -3.70 -12.52 18.79
C CYS A 139 -5.03 -11.78 18.91
N CYS A 140 -5.23 -11.09 20.04
CA CYS A 140 -6.61 -10.88 20.49
C CYS A 140 -6.80 -9.51 21.11
N PRO A 141 -6.84 -8.44 20.30
CA PRO A 141 -7.05 -7.08 20.79
C PRO A 141 -8.48 -6.92 21.34
N THR A 142 -8.62 -6.16 22.42
CA THR A 142 -9.91 -5.89 23.04
C THR A 142 -10.29 -4.41 23.05
N GLY A 143 -9.47 -3.55 22.44
CA GLY A 143 -9.71 -2.10 22.44
C GLY A 143 -10.63 -1.60 21.32
N GLY A 144 -11.25 -2.48 20.57
CA GLY A 144 -12.08 -2.10 19.43
C GLY A 144 -11.27 -1.94 18.16
N LYS A 145 -11.85 -1.21 17.21
CA LYS A 145 -11.24 -0.99 15.90
C LYS A 145 -11.34 0.49 15.55
N ALA A 146 -10.28 1.06 15.02
CA ALA A 146 -10.30 2.43 14.52
C ALA A 146 -10.27 2.42 13.00
N THR A 147 -10.98 3.38 12.40
CA THR A 147 -10.92 3.65 10.96
C THR A 147 -10.32 5.02 10.77
N ILE A 148 -9.23 5.08 10.04
CA ILE A 148 -8.52 6.33 9.76
C ILE A 148 -8.68 6.63 8.29
N LYS A 149 -9.11 7.85 7.98
CA LYS A 149 -9.28 8.31 6.60
C LYS A 149 -8.07 9.15 6.19
N TYR A 150 -7.54 8.87 5.00
CA TYR A 150 -6.41 9.60 4.45
C TYR A 150 -6.80 10.25 3.14
N LYS A 151 -6.29 11.45 2.91
CA LYS A 151 -6.34 12.13 1.62
C LYS A 151 -4.95 12.22 1.04
N LEU A 152 -4.87 12.18 -0.28
CA LEU A 152 -3.61 12.39 -0.97
C LEU A 152 -3.40 13.88 -1.18
N ALA A 153 -2.29 14.40 -0.68
CA ALA A 153 -1.95 15.81 -0.76
C ALA A 153 -0.53 15.99 -1.28
N ASN A 154 -0.29 17.13 -1.88
CA ASN A 154 1.07 17.54 -2.26
C ASN A 154 1.62 18.40 -1.13
N VAL A 155 2.67 17.92 -0.47
CA VAL A 155 3.32 18.62 0.64
C VAL A 155 4.76 18.90 0.22
N LYS A 156 5.07 20.16 -0.04
CA LYS A 156 6.42 20.59 -0.45
C LYS A 156 6.96 19.82 -1.67
N GLY A 157 6.08 19.60 -2.66
CA GLY A 157 6.46 18.90 -3.89
C GLY A 157 6.44 17.38 -3.81
N LYS A 158 6.02 16.82 -2.67
CA LYS A 158 5.93 15.36 -2.48
C LYS A 158 4.49 14.95 -2.25
N LEU A 159 4.12 13.79 -2.82
CA LEU A 159 2.80 13.21 -2.61
C LEU A 159 2.77 12.46 -1.29
N VAL A 160 1.83 12.82 -0.42
CA VAL A 160 1.72 12.25 0.92
C VAL A 160 0.25 11.94 1.21
N LEU A 161 0.01 10.75 1.74
CA LEU A 161 -1.29 10.40 2.30
C LEU A 161 -1.36 10.96 3.72
N VAL A 162 -2.26 11.92 3.93
CA VAL A 162 -2.39 12.63 5.19
C VAL A 162 -3.67 12.22 5.88
N ALA A 163 -3.56 11.82 7.15
CA ALA A 163 -4.73 11.44 7.93
C ALA A 163 -5.63 12.65 8.16
N GLU A 164 -6.93 12.47 7.95
CA GLU A 164 -7.91 13.50 8.30
C GLU A 164 -8.03 13.56 9.81
N GLN A 165 -7.96 14.75 10.33
CA GLN A 165 -8.20 14.99 11.75
C GLN A 165 -9.65 15.44 11.92
N LYS A 166 -10.34 14.80 12.85
CA LYS A 166 -11.66 15.25 13.27
C LYS A 166 -11.53 16.38 14.26
#